data_9130097ec19058229aadcdfde734c6b9
#
_entry.id   9130097ec19058229aadcdfde734c6b9
#
_cell.length_a   1.000
_cell.length_b   1.000
_cell.length_c   1.000
_cell.angle_alpha   90.00
_cell.angle_beta   90.00
_cell.angle_gamma   90.00
#
_symmetry.space_group_name_H-M   'P 1'
#
loop_
_entity.id
_entity.type
_entity.pdbx_description
1 polymer ?
#
loop_
_entity_poly.entity_id
_entity_poly.type
_entity_poly.pdbx_seq_one_letter_code
_entity_poly.pdbx_strand_id
1 'polypeptide(L)'
;MTNTLFAMNRIKILIIDDEVLARDLLRHYLSKDERVEVVGECTNGFEGVLAIQELKPDLVFLDIQMPKINGFEMLELIPDPPIIIFSTAFDNFAIRAFEANAIDYLLKPYPSERVTVALTKAIEYIKGKISNPGITQ
;
A
#
# COMPACT_ATOMS: atom_id res chain seq x y z
N MET A 1 -16.55 22.77 -2.07
CA MET A 1 -17.60 21.74 -1.99
C MET A 1 -17.05 20.41 -2.50
N THR A 2 -17.27 19.37 -1.74
CA THR A 2 -16.78 18.06 -2.14
C THR A 2 -17.60 17.54 -3.31
N ASN A 3 -16.92 17.09 -4.35
CA ASN A 3 -17.56 16.46 -5.47
C ASN A 3 -17.95 15.03 -5.09
N THR A 4 -19.25 14.74 -5.04
CA THR A 4 -19.76 13.42 -4.68
C THR A 4 -19.24 12.34 -5.63
N LEU A 5 -19.19 12.64 -6.92
CA LEU A 5 -18.68 11.70 -7.91
C LEU A 5 -17.20 11.40 -7.68
N PHE A 6 -16.39 12.40 -7.35
CA PHE A 6 -14.99 12.21 -7.04
C PHE A 6 -14.82 11.35 -5.79
N ALA A 7 -15.60 11.60 -4.74
CA ALA A 7 -15.54 10.80 -3.51
C ALA A 7 -15.91 9.33 -3.77
N MET A 8 -16.86 9.08 -4.65
CA MET A 8 -17.27 7.71 -4.99
C MET A 8 -16.20 6.94 -5.77
N ASN A 9 -15.28 7.66 -6.42
CA ASN A 9 -14.23 7.06 -7.23
C ASN A 9 -12.87 7.06 -6.56
N ARG A 10 -12.83 7.28 -5.26
CA ARG A 10 -11.56 7.25 -4.52
C ARG A 10 -10.97 5.87 -4.50
N ILE A 11 -9.65 5.84 -4.59
CA ILE A 11 -8.88 4.61 -4.44
C ILE A 11 -8.89 4.19 -2.97
N LYS A 12 -9.29 2.96 -2.70
CA LYS A 12 -9.37 2.43 -1.34
C LYS A 12 -8.03 1.88 -0.92
N ILE A 13 -7.51 2.37 0.20
CA ILE A 13 -6.19 2.02 0.71
C ILE A 13 -6.32 1.30 2.04
N LEU A 14 -5.58 0.21 2.18
CA LEU A 14 -5.39 -0.50 3.43
C LEU A 14 -3.93 -0.33 3.87
N ILE A 15 -3.70 -0.07 5.14
CA ILE A 15 -2.35 0.06 5.72
C ILE A 15 -2.12 -1.13 6.63
N ILE A 16 -1.03 -1.88 6.37
CA ILE A 16 -0.65 -3.04 7.19
C ILE A 16 0.77 -2.80 7.70
N ASP A 17 0.89 -2.54 8.99
CA ASP A 17 2.17 -2.20 9.63
C ASP A 17 2.01 -2.38 11.13
N ASP A 18 2.96 -3.05 11.78
CA ASP A 18 2.86 -3.30 13.22
C ASP A 18 3.23 -2.09 14.07
N GLU A 19 3.79 -1.04 13.47
CA GLU A 19 4.21 0.17 14.20
C GLU A 19 3.12 1.24 14.15
N VAL A 20 2.58 1.60 15.32
CA VAL A 20 1.50 2.57 15.38
C VAL A 20 1.92 3.93 14.82
N LEU A 21 3.16 4.37 15.10
CA LEU A 21 3.62 5.67 14.62
C LEU A 21 3.75 5.69 13.10
N ALA A 22 4.19 4.58 12.51
CA ALA A 22 4.29 4.47 11.06
C ALA A 22 2.90 4.55 10.41
N ARG A 23 1.91 3.85 10.99
CA ARG A 23 0.54 3.92 10.46
C ARG A 23 -0.03 5.32 10.58
N ASP A 24 0.18 5.97 11.74
CA ASP A 24 -0.34 7.32 11.98
C ASP A 24 0.25 8.32 10.99
N LEU A 25 1.56 8.26 10.76
CA LEU A 25 2.21 9.17 9.83
C LEU A 25 1.72 8.97 8.40
N LEU A 26 1.64 7.72 7.98
CA LEU A 26 1.16 7.42 6.62
C LEU A 26 -0.29 7.84 6.44
N ARG A 27 -1.14 7.54 7.42
CA ARG A 27 -2.54 7.99 7.39
C ARG A 27 -2.62 9.50 7.29
N HIS A 28 -1.76 10.22 8.02
CA HIS A 28 -1.73 11.67 7.96
C HIS A 28 -1.38 12.17 6.56
N TYR A 29 -0.34 11.59 5.94
CA TYR A 29 0.02 11.95 4.57
C TYR A 29 -1.13 11.68 3.60
N LEU A 30 -1.75 10.51 3.72
CA LEU A 30 -2.83 10.10 2.80
C LEU A 30 -4.08 10.92 2.97
N SER A 31 -4.33 11.44 4.19
CA SER A 31 -5.55 12.24 4.46
C SER A 31 -5.59 13.53 3.65
N LYS A 32 -4.46 13.97 3.14
CA LYS A 32 -4.37 15.21 2.36
C LYS A 32 -4.55 14.99 0.87
N ASP A 33 -4.69 13.75 0.44
CA ASP A 33 -4.82 13.42 -0.98
C ASP A 33 -6.26 13.03 -1.27
N GLU A 34 -6.94 13.85 -2.07
CA GLU A 34 -8.35 13.65 -2.37
C GLU A 34 -8.63 12.46 -3.27
N ARG A 35 -7.60 11.89 -3.88
CA ARG A 35 -7.75 10.75 -4.79
C ARG A 35 -7.96 9.43 -4.06
N VAL A 36 -7.70 9.39 -2.75
CA VAL A 36 -7.65 8.14 -1.98
C VAL A 36 -8.44 8.25 -0.69
N GLU A 37 -8.80 7.09 -0.13
CA GLU A 37 -9.34 7.02 1.23
C GLU A 37 -8.77 5.78 1.91
N VAL A 38 -8.40 5.92 3.17
CA VAL A 38 -7.93 4.81 3.99
C VAL A 38 -9.13 4.08 4.55
N VAL A 39 -9.32 2.83 4.14
CA VAL A 39 -10.49 2.04 4.55
C VAL A 39 -10.21 1.16 5.75
N GLY A 40 -8.93 0.99 6.13
CA GLY A 40 -8.60 0.19 7.31
C GLY A 40 -7.12 0.21 7.59
N GLU A 41 -6.78 -0.26 8.80
CA GLU A 41 -5.41 -0.43 9.27
C GLU A 41 -5.29 -1.77 9.98
N CYS A 42 -4.19 -2.46 9.76
CA CYS A 42 -3.91 -3.76 10.37
C CYS A 42 -2.54 -3.74 11.02
N THR A 43 -2.37 -4.55 12.07
CA THR A 43 -1.13 -4.59 12.84
C THR A 43 -0.29 -5.83 12.57
N ASN A 44 -0.80 -6.78 11.78
CA ASN A 44 -0.04 -7.98 11.41
C ASN A 44 -0.60 -8.55 10.10
N GLY A 45 0.12 -9.54 9.57
CA GLY A 45 -0.22 -10.10 8.26
C GLY A 45 -1.53 -10.91 8.25
N PHE A 46 -1.87 -11.57 9.35
CA PHE A 46 -3.12 -12.33 9.40
C PHE A 46 -4.33 -11.42 9.39
N GLU A 47 -4.28 -10.31 10.14
CA GLU A 47 -5.31 -9.28 10.05
C GLU A 47 -5.40 -8.74 8.63
N GLY A 48 -4.24 -8.58 7.99
CA GLY A 48 -4.17 -8.08 6.61
C GLY A 48 -4.90 -8.98 5.62
N VAL A 49 -4.72 -10.30 5.73
CA VAL A 49 -5.39 -11.25 4.85
C VAL A 49 -6.91 -11.11 4.97
N LEU A 50 -7.41 -11.07 6.21
CA LEU A 50 -8.85 -10.94 6.46
C LEU A 50 -9.39 -9.60 5.97
N ALA A 51 -8.66 -8.51 6.23
CA ALA A 51 -9.09 -7.18 5.83
C ALA A 51 -9.14 -7.05 4.30
N ILE A 52 -8.19 -7.64 3.60
CA ILE A 52 -8.20 -7.63 2.14
C ILE A 52 -9.44 -8.34 1.59
N GLN A 53 -9.81 -9.46 2.19
CA GLN A 53 -11.00 -10.19 1.78
C GLN A 53 -12.29 -9.39 2.04
N GLU A 54 -12.37 -8.72 3.19
CA GLU A 54 -13.56 -7.99 3.59
C GLU A 54 -13.69 -6.64 2.90
N LEU A 55 -12.61 -5.86 2.88
CA LEU A 55 -12.65 -4.47 2.46
C LEU A 55 -12.36 -4.29 0.97
N LYS A 56 -11.74 -5.29 0.35
CA LYS A 56 -11.38 -5.28 -1.07
C LYS A 56 -10.69 -3.96 -1.47
N PRO A 57 -9.56 -3.65 -0.82
CA PRO A 57 -8.85 -2.41 -1.15
C PRO A 57 -8.26 -2.48 -2.55
N ASP A 58 -8.09 -1.31 -3.15
CA ASP A 58 -7.42 -1.20 -4.43
C ASP A 58 -5.90 -1.23 -4.29
N LEU A 59 -5.40 -0.75 -3.15
CA LEU A 59 -3.99 -0.54 -2.90
C LEU A 59 -3.68 -0.83 -1.44
N VAL A 60 -2.58 -1.53 -1.18
CA VAL A 60 -2.13 -1.83 0.18
C VAL A 60 -0.73 -1.29 0.39
N PHE A 61 -0.53 -0.52 1.45
CA PHE A 61 0.80 -0.21 1.97
C PHE A 61 1.15 -1.29 2.98
N LEU A 62 2.22 -2.02 2.73
CA LEU A 62 2.55 -3.25 3.45
C LEU A 62 3.98 -3.19 3.98
N ASP A 63 4.14 -3.32 5.30
CA ASP A 63 5.46 -3.49 5.88
C ASP A 63 5.92 -4.93 5.67
N ILE A 64 7.22 -5.12 5.60
CA ILE A 64 7.82 -6.44 5.39
C ILE A 64 8.04 -7.14 6.72
N GLN A 65 8.69 -6.48 7.66
CA GLN A 65 9.07 -7.10 8.95
C GLN A 65 7.97 -6.89 9.97
N MET A 66 7.17 -7.92 10.20
CA MET A 66 6.07 -7.91 11.15
C MET A 66 6.09 -9.19 11.97
N PRO A 67 5.50 -9.19 13.18
CA PRO A 67 5.38 -10.41 13.98
C PRO A 67 4.55 -11.48 13.27
N LYS A 68 4.82 -12.73 13.54
CA LYS A 68 4.12 -13.93 13.07
C LYS A 68 4.44 -14.28 11.62
N ILE A 69 4.02 -13.46 10.68
CA ILE A 69 4.38 -13.63 9.26
C ILE A 69 4.84 -12.29 8.71
N ASN A 70 5.80 -12.33 7.80
CA ASN A 70 6.26 -11.10 7.14
C ASN A 70 5.37 -10.77 5.95
N GLY A 71 5.63 -9.60 5.34
CA GLY A 71 4.79 -9.12 4.23
C GLY A 71 4.79 -10.05 3.04
N PHE A 72 5.91 -10.68 2.71
CA PHE A 72 5.96 -11.61 1.58
C PHE A 72 5.18 -12.88 1.87
N GLU A 73 5.31 -13.42 3.09
CA GLU A 73 4.55 -14.58 3.51
C GLU A 73 3.06 -14.31 3.50
N MET A 74 2.67 -13.10 3.91
CA MET A 74 1.26 -12.70 3.86
C MET A 74 0.73 -12.77 2.43
N LEU A 75 1.49 -12.25 1.46
CA LEU A 75 1.08 -12.23 0.07
C LEU A 75 0.91 -13.64 -0.50
N GLU A 76 1.70 -14.60 -0.03
CA GLU A 76 1.55 -16.00 -0.47
C GLU A 76 0.21 -16.60 -0.08
N LEU A 77 -0.46 -16.03 0.93
CA LEU A 77 -1.76 -16.51 1.39
C LEU A 77 -2.92 -15.91 0.57
N ILE A 78 -2.63 -14.99 -0.34
CA ILE A 78 -3.65 -14.28 -1.11
C ILE A 78 -3.50 -14.65 -2.59
N PRO A 79 -4.48 -15.38 -3.16
CA PRO A 79 -4.34 -15.83 -4.56
C PRO A 79 -4.31 -14.69 -5.57
N ASP A 80 -5.03 -13.60 -5.29
CA ASP A 80 -5.16 -12.48 -6.23
C ASP A 80 -4.99 -11.18 -5.43
N PRO A 81 -3.75 -10.82 -5.10
CA PRO A 81 -3.53 -9.68 -4.22
C PRO A 81 -3.84 -8.34 -4.91
N PRO A 82 -4.23 -7.34 -4.12
CA PRO A 82 -4.34 -5.97 -4.65
C PRO A 82 -2.97 -5.42 -4.99
N ILE A 83 -2.94 -4.20 -5.50
CA ILE A 83 -1.68 -3.50 -5.79
C ILE A 83 -0.96 -3.23 -4.47
N ILE A 84 0.34 -3.48 -4.44
CA ILE A 84 1.15 -3.38 -3.24
C ILE A 84 2.19 -2.28 -3.38
N ILE A 85 2.31 -1.44 -2.35
CA ILE A 85 3.46 -0.57 -2.13
C ILE A 85 4.08 -1.04 -0.82
N PHE A 86 5.33 -1.49 -0.85
CA PHE A 86 6.01 -1.85 0.38
C PHE A 86 6.48 -0.60 1.13
N SER A 87 6.38 -0.63 2.45
CA SER A 87 6.75 0.48 3.34
C SER A 87 7.54 -0.14 4.50
N THR A 88 8.86 0.00 4.49
CA THR A 88 9.71 -0.74 5.42
C THR A 88 10.96 0.06 5.81
N ALA A 89 11.55 -0.29 6.97
CA ALA A 89 12.82 0.28 7.40
C ALA A 89 14.04 -0.43 6.80
N PHE A 90 13.82 -1.49 6.02
CA PHE A 90 14.91 -2.34 5.51
C PHE A 90 15.09 -2.13 4.01
N ASP A 91 16.35 -1.91 3.59
CA ASP A 91 16.66 -1.61 2.19
C ASP A 91 17.05 -2.87 1.39
N ASN A 92 17.14 -4.02 2.03
CA ASN A 92 17.65 -5.23 1.41
C ASN A 92 16.59 -6.13 0.79
N PHE A 93 15.34 -5.66 0.69
CA PHE A 93 14.24 -6.46 0.13
C PHE A 93 13.71 -5.94 -1.20
N ALA A 94 14.37 -4.94 -1.80
CA ALA A 94 13.84 -4.32 -3.02
C ALA A 94 13.73 -5.32 -4.18
N ILE A 95 14.67 -6.24 -4.32
CA ILE A 95 14.62 -7.24 -5.39
C ILE A 95 13.43 -8.18 -5.19
N ARG A 96 13.20 -8.64 -3.96
CA ARG A 96 12.03 -9.48 -3.66
C ARG A 96 10.73 -8.73 -3.89
N ALA A 97 10.70 -7.44 -3.57
CA ALA A 97 9.52 -6.60 -3.82
C ALA A 97 9.21 -6.53 -5.33
N PHE A 98 10.25 -6.33 -6.13
CA PHE A 98 10.12 -6.33 -7.58
C PHE A 98 9.57 -7.67 -8.09
N GLU A 99 10.13 -8.78 -7.60
CA GLU A 99 9.67 -10.12 -7.98
C GLU A 99 8.24 -10.39 -7.55
N ALA A 100 7.77 -9.74 -6.48
CA ALA A 100 6.39 -9.85 -6.01
C ALA A 100 5.44 -8.89 -6.73
N ASN A 101 5.94 -8.18 -7.75
CA ASN A 101 5.15 -7.23 -8.57
C ASN A 101 4.64 -6.03 -7.79
N ALA A 102 5.36 -5.59 -6.76
CA ALA A 102 5.03 -4.37 -6.05
C ALA A 102 5.17 -3.17 -7.00
N ILE A 103 4.28 -2.19 -6.85
CA ILE A 103 4.33 -1.00 -7.68
C ILE A 103 5.43 -0.04 -7.22
N ASP A 104 5.79 -0.07 -5.94
CA ASP A 104 6.86 0.76 -5.40
C ASP A 104 7.36 0.19 -4.08
N TYR A 105 8.46 0.77 -3.58
CA TYR A 105 9.14 0.36 -2.36
C TYR A 105 9.57 1.62 -1.63
N LEU A 106 8.97 1.87 -0.46
CA LEU A 106 9.25 3.07 0.33
C LEU A 106 10.11 2.71 1.52
N LEU A 107 11.24 3.39 1.64
CA LEU A 107 12.17 3.16 2.74
C LEU A 107 11.94 4.19 3.85
N LYS A 108 11.57 3.71 5.03
CA LYS A 108 11.33 4.58 6.20
C LYS A 108 12.64 5.18 6.70
N PRO A 109 12.65 6.44 7.14
CA PRO A 109 11.54 7.39 7.06
C PRO A 109 11.48 8.03 5.68
N TYR A 110 10.27 8.34 5.22
CA TYR A 110 10.09 8.97 3.91
C TYR A 110 9.22 10.23 4.05
N PRO A 111 9.46 11.25 3.22
CA PRO A 111 8.64 12.45 3.24
C PRO A 111 7.33 12.24 2.48
N SER A 112 6.37 13.15 2.71
CA SER A 112 5.06 13.05 2.06
C SER A 112 5.16 13.08 0.53
N GLU A 113 6.12 13.81 -0.01
CA GLU A 113 6.32 13.89 -1.46
C GLU A 113 6.62 12.53 -2.07
N ARG A 114 7.38 11.70 -1.34
CA ARG A 114 7.70 10.34 -1.81
C ARG A 114 6.45 9.46 -1.86
N VAL A 115 5.57 9.62 -0.88
CA VAL A 115 4.28 8.92 -0.86
C VAL A 115 3.44 9.34 -2.06
N THR A 116 3.39 10.65 -2.35
CA THR A 116 2.64 11.17 -3.49
C THR A 116 3.11 10.57 -4.81
N VAL A 117 4.42 10.42 -4.98
CA VAL A 117 4.98 9.80 -6.20
C VAL A 117 4.51 8.35 -6.32
N ALA A 118 4.58 7.59 -5.24
CA ALA A 118 4.16 6.19 -5.25
C ALA A 118 2.66 6.06 -5.52
N LEU A 119 1.85 6.94 -4.91
CA LEU A 119 0.41 6.96 -5.14
C LEU A 119 0.07 7.25 -6.58
N THR A 120 0.71 8.24 -7.18
CA THR A 120 0.46 8.59 -8.58
C THR A 120 0.76 7.41 -9.49
N LYS A 121 1.86 6.71 -9.24
CA LYS A 121 2.22 5.52 -10.01
C LYS A 121 1.15 4.44 -9.87
N ALA A 122 0.69 4.19 -8.65
CA ALA A 122 -0.33 3.17 -8.40
C ALA A 122 -1.66 3.54 -9.07
N ILE A 123 -2.06 4.80 -8.97
CA ILE A 123 -3.31 5.27 -9.57
C ILE A 123 -3.27 5.15 -11.08
N GLU A 124 -2.14 5.51 -11.70
CA GLU A 124 -1.98 5.37 -13.15
C GLU A 124 -2.05 3.91 -13.58
N TYR A 125 -1.48 3.01 -12.80
CA TYR A 125 -1.59 1.59 -13.09
C TYR A 125 -3.04 1.12 -12.97
N ILE A 126 -3.75 1.52 -11.92
CA ILE A 126 -5.16 1.15 -11.72
C ILE A 126 -6.01 1.65 -12.88
N LYS A 127 -5.72 2.84 -13.38
CA LYS A 127 -6.47 3.41 -14.51
C LYS A 127 -6.04 2.87 -15.87
N GLY A 128 -5.08 1.93 -15.90
CA GLY A 128 -4.63 1.34 -17.15
C GLY A 128 -3.67 2.18 -17.97
N LYS A 129 -3.10 3.23 -17.37
CA LYS A 129 -2.16 4.09 -18.09
C LYS A 129 -0.76 3.52 -18.18
N ILE A 130 -0.41 2.57 -17.30
CA ILE A 130 0.84 1.83 -17.36
C ILE A 130 0.51 0.35 -17.30
N SER A 131 1.31 -0.47 -17.98
CA SER A 131 1.00 -1.90 -18.13
C SER A 131 1.79 -2.82 -17.22
N ASN A 132 2.92 -2.35 -16.67
CA ASN A 132 3.78 -3.17 -15.81
C ASN A 132 3.70 -2.68 -14.37
N PRO A 133 3.25 -3.53 -13.43
CA PRO A 133 3.14 -3.11 -12.04
C PRO A 133 4.46 -3.07 -11.30
N GLY A 134 5.52 -3.67 -11.81
CA GLY A 134 6.78 -3.78 -11.10
C GLY A 134 7.46 -2.44 -10.87
N ILE A 135 8.44 -2.44 -9.95
CA ILE A 135 9.22 -1.25 -9.62
C ILE A 135 10.08 -0.88 -10.82
N THR A 136 9.97 0.37 -11.24
CA THR A 136 10.73 0.87 -12.38
C THR A 136 12.18 1.14 -11.99
N GLN A 137 13.08 0.69 -12.82
CA GLN A 137 14.51 0.95 -12.62
C GLN A 137 14.85 2.40 -12.97
#